data_2c5cf3bc7ad24c3b87a429358b110aff
#
_entry.id   2c5cf3bc7ad24c3b87a429358b110aff
#
_cell.length_a   1.000
_cell.length_b   1.000
_cell.length_c   1.000
_cell.angle_alpha   90.00
_cell.angle_beta   90.00
_cell.angle_gamma   90.00
#
_symmetry.space_group_name_H-M   'P 1'
#
loop_
_entity.id
_entity.type
_entity.pdbx_description
1 polymer ?
#
loop_
_entity_poly.entity_id
_entity_poly.type
_entity_poly.pdbx_seq_one_letter_code
_entity_poly.pdbx_strand_id
1 'polypeptide(L)'
;DIMNNLDLSLYLVTNNSEDEEKFLNIIEESLKGGVSVVQLREKKAETLDFYNLALKVKEITQKYNVPLIINDRIDIALAIDADGVHVGQSDMPAKTARSMIGEDKILGVSAANIKEAKKAQRDSADYIGVGAVYPTNTKDDATSVPKKELKEIVKSVDIPVVAIGGITQENAHELNDCGIDGLSVVS
;
A
#
# COMPACT_ATOMS: atom_id res chain seq x y z
N ASP A 1 -12.25 2.71 -15.70
CA ASP A 1 -11.63 1.55 -15.10
C ASP A 1 -10.52 1.99 -14.13
N ILE A 2 -10.64 1.59 -12.88
CA ILE A 2 -9.68 1.96 -11.82
C ILE A 2 -8.26 1.50 -12.18
N MET A 3 -8.13 0.31 -12.79
CA MET A 3 -6.83 -0.26 -13.13
C MET A 3 -6.10 0.54 -14.22
N ASN A 4 -6.82 1.05 -15.19
CA ASN A 4 -6.23 1.83 -16.28
C ASN A 4 -5.83 3.24 -15.83
N ASN A 5 -6.43 3.72 -14.74
CA ASN A 5 -6.21 5.07 -14.24
C ASN A 5 -5.58 5.08 -12.84
N LEU A 6 -4.94 3.96 -12.45
CA LEU A 6 -4.35 3.86 -11.12
C LEU A 6 -3.20 4.84 -10.94
N ASP A 7 -3.41 5.81 -10.05
CA ASP A 7 -2.41 6.80 -9.69
C ASP A 7 -1.81 6.43 -8.34
N LEU A 8 -0.53 6.06 -8.34
CA LEU A 8 0.20 5.65 -7.15
C LEU A 8 1.09 6.77 -6.58
N SER A 9 1.01 7.97 -7.14
CA SER A 9 1.98 9.03 -6.84
C SER A 9 2.08 9.41 -5.37
N LEU A 10 0.96 9.44 -4.64
CA LEU A 10 0.97 9.74 -3.21
C LEU A 10 0.10 8.72 -2.48
N TYR A 11 0.76 7.76 -1.88
CA TYR A 11 0.15 6.57 -1.31
C TYR A 11 0.16 6.66 0.22
N LEU A 12 -1.02 6.67 0.85
CA LEU A 12 -1.13 6.73 2.30
C LEU A 12 -1.30 5.31 2.87
N VAL A 13 -0.40 4.90 3.76
CA VAL A 13 -0.59 3.68 4.56
C VAL A 13 -0.96 4.12 5.97
N THR A 14 -2.10 3.65 6.47
CA THR A 14 -2.49 3.93 7.84
C THR A 14 -1.85 2.92 8.78
N ASN A 15 -1.74 3.30 10.05
CA ASN A 15 -1.25 2.41 11.09
C ASN A 15 -2.24 2.49 12.26
N ASN A 16 -2.42 1.39 12.95
CA ASN A 16 -3.40 1.15 14.02
C ASN A 16 -4.15 2.39 14.55
N SER A 17 -5.47 2.41 14.38
CA SER A 17 -6.31 3.49 14.90
C SER A 17 -6.54 3.32 16.41
N GLU A 18 -6.29 4.36 17.20
CA GLU A 18 -6.59 4.37 18.63
C GLU A 18 -7.81 5.27 18.91
N ASP A 19 -7.86 6.42 18.25
CA ASP A 19 -8.99 7.36 18.31
C ASP A 19 -9.63 7.40 16.92
N GLU A 20 -10.75 6.72 16.76
CA GLU A 20 -11.40 6.56 15.47
C GLU A 20 -11.78 7.89 14.80
N GLU A 21 -12.36 8.82 15.56
CA GLU A 21 -12.75 10.11 15.01
C GLU A 21 -11.57 10.88 14.45
N LYS A 22 -10.48 10.94 15.22
CA LYS A 22 -9.24 11.59 14.80
C LYS A 22 -8.63 10.89 13.59
N PHE A 23 -8.65 9.54 13.60
CA PHE A 23 -8.12 8.71 12.52
C PHE A 23 -8.85 8.99 11.20
N LEU A 24 -10.18 8.97 11.22
CA LEU A 24 -10.98 9.23 10.03
C LEU A 24 -10.78 10.66 9.52
N ASN A 25 -10.61 11.61 10.42
CA ASN A 25 -10.35 13.01 10.06
C ASN A 25 -8.99 13.17 9.37
N ILE A 26 -7.97 12.47 9.85
CA ILE A 26 -6.64 12.47 9.22
C ILE A 26 -6.72 11.93 7.79
N ILE A 27 -7.47 10.85 7.59
CA ILE A 27 -7.65 10.28 6.25
C ILE A 27 -8.33 11.30 5.33
N GLU A 28 -9.41 11.91 5.79
CA GLU A 28 -10.13 12.90 4.98
C GLU A 28 -9.24 14.09 4.63
N GLU A 29 -8.49 14.63 5.59
CA GLU A 29 -7.56 15.73 5.34
C GLU A 29 -6.45 15.32 4.37
N SER A 30 -5.96 14.09 4.47
CA SER A 30 -4.95 13.57 3.55
C SER A 30 -5.49 13.49 2.12
N LEU A 31 -6.74 13.07 1.96
CA LEU A 31 -7.41 13.01 0.66
C LEU A 31 -7.60 14.41 0.06
N LYS A 32 -7.97 15.39 0.87
CA LYS A 32 -8.04 16.78 0.44
C LYS A 32 -6.67 17.30 -0.02
N GLY A 33 -5.60 16.80 0.60
CA GLY A 33 -4.24 17.19 0.27
C GLY A 33 -3.65 16.50 -0.96
N GLY A 34 -4.40 15.58 -1.60
CA GLY A 34 -3.96 14.96 -2.84
C GLY A 34 -3.52 13.51 -2.76
N VAL A 35 -3.72 12.83 -1.64
CA VAL A 35 -3.46 11.39 -1.55
C VAL A 35 -4.26 10.67 -2.62
N SER A 36 -3.58 9.80 -3.37
CA SER A 36 -4.16 9.10 -4.53
C SER A 36 -4.52 7.64 -4.28
N VAL A 37 -4.01 7.04 -3.21
CA VAL A 37 -4.36 5.68 -2.76
C VAL A 37 -4.34 5.66 -1.23
N VAL A 38 -5.30 4.95 -0.63
CA VAL A 38 -5.30 4.71 0.82
C VAL A 38 -5.19 3.21 1.06
N GLN A 39 -4.20 2.80 1.85
CA GLN A 39 -4.09 1.43 2.36
C GLN A 39 -4.44 1.43 3.84
N LEU A 40 -5.48 0.69 4.20
CA LEU A 40 -5.90 0.52 5.58
C LEU A 40 -5.16 -0.68 6.19
N ARG A 41 -4.34 -0.42 7.22
CA ARG A 41 -3.53 -1.41 7.90
C ARG A 41 -3.85 -1.42 9.39
N GLU A 42 -4.46 -2.53 9.86
CA GLU A 42 -4.88 -2.71 11.25
C GLU A 42 -4.39 -4.07 11.74
N LYS A 43 -3.20 -4.09 12.33
CA LYS A 43 -2.57 -5.36 12.76
C LYS A 43 -3.09 -5.86 14.10
N LYS A 44 -3.71 -5.00 14.90
CA LYS A 44 -4.15 -5.34 16.26
C LYS A 44 -5.66 -5.44 16.42
N ALA A 45 -6.43 -4.96 15.44
CA ALA A 45 -7.88 -4.94 15.53
C ALA A 45 -8.47 -6.34 15.35
N GLU A 46 -9.54 -6.61 16.11
CA GLU A 46 -10.33 -7.81 15.88
C GLU A 46 -11.11 -7.67 14.58
N THR A 47 -11.54 -8.79 14.00
CA THR A 47 -12.20 -8.82 12.69
C THR A 47 -13.40 -7.88 12.62
N LEU A 48 -14.28 -7.89 13.61
CA LEU A 48 -15.47 -7.04 13.60
C LEU A 48 -15.10 -5.57 13.62
N ASP A 49 -14.13 -5.19 14.43
CA ASP A 49 -13.68 -3.79 14.53
C ASP A 49 -13.04 -3.34 13.24
N PHE A 50 -12.21 -4.18 12.64
CA PHE A 50 -11.58 -3.89 11.35
C PHE A 50 -12.64 -3.73 10.26
N TYR A 51 -13.60 -4.65 10.20
CA TYR A 51 -14.68 -4.61 9.23
C TYR A 51 -15.46 -3.30 9.32
N ASN A 52 -15.88 -2.92 10.53
CA ASN A 52 -16.64 -1.69 10.75
C ASN A 52 -15.83 -0.43 10.39
N LEU A 53 -14.57 -0.39 10.78
CA LEU A 53 -13.67 0.72 10.42
C LEU A 53 -13.48 0.80 8.91
N ALA A 54 -13.27 -0.33 8.26
CA ALA A 54 -13.06 -0.39 6.81
C ALA A 54 -14.26 0.15 6.04
N LEU A 55 -15.49 -0.13 6.48
CA LEU A 55 -16.68 0.43 5.87
C LEU A 55 -16.72 1.96 5.98
N LYS A 56 -16.32 2.50 7.13
CA LYS A 56 -16.26 3.94 7.34
C LYS A 56 -15.20 4.60 6.46
N VAL A 57 -14.04 3.98 6.36
CA VAL A 57 -12.95 4.48 5.51
C VAL A 57 -13.37 4.43 4.05
N LYS A 58 -14.01 3.35 3.62
CA LYS A 58 -14.50 3.21 2.24
C LYS A 58 -15.45 4.35 1.87
N GLU A 59 -16.37 4.70 2.77
CA GLU A 59 -17.30 5.80 2.54
C GLU A 59 -16.55 7.11 2.26
N ILE A 60 -15.46 7.35 2.99
CA ILE A 60 -14.65 8.56 2.81
C ILE A 60 -13.88 8.50 1.49
N THR A 61 -13.19 7.39 1.21
CA THR A 61 -12.38 7.27 -0.02
C THR A 61 -13.25 7.37 -1.27
N GLN A 62 -14.46 6.83 -1.24
CA GLN A 62 -15.39 6.93 -2.36
C GLN A 62 -15.76 8.38 -2.67
N LYS A 63 -15.91 9.23 -1.66
CA LYS A 63 -16.19 10.65 -1.83
C LYS A 63 -15.14 11.35 -2.70
N TYR A 64 -13.90 10.91 -2.62
CA TYR A 64 -12.78 11.51 -3.34
C TYR A 64 -12.35 10.70 -4.58
N ASN A 65 -13.08 9.65 -4.91
CA ASN A 65 -12.75 8.73 -6.02
C ASN A 65 -11.34 8.15 -5.90
N VAL A 66 -10.92 7.83 -4.69
CA VAL A 66 -9.60 7.27 -4.38
C VAL A 66 -9.77 5.80 -4.02
N PRO A 67 -8.95 4.89 -4.60
CA PRO A 67 -9.05 3.47 -4.26
C PRO A 67 -8.65 3.18 -2.82
N LEU A 68 -9.37 2.23 -2.22
CA LEU A 68 -9.09 1.70 -0.89
C LEU A 68 -8.49 0.31 -1.01
N ILE A 69 -7.30 0.15 -0.47
CA ILE A 69 -6.57 -1.12 -0.41
C ILE A 69 -6.59 -1.61 1.04
N ILE A 70 -6.88 -2.89 1.23
CA ILE A 70 -6.85 -3.50 2.57
C ILE A 70 -5.54 -4.27 2.72
N ASN A 71 -4.81 -3.98 3.80
CA ASN A 71 -3.58 -4.70 4.10
C ASN A 71 -3.88 -6.10 4.64
N ASP A 72 -3.28 -7.13 4.04
CA ASP A 72 -3.30 -8.52 4.52
C ASP A 72 -4.67 -9.22 4.54
N ARG A 73 -5.68 -8.60 5.09
CA ARG A 73 -6.98 -9.24 5.36
C ARG A 73 -7.86 -9.30 4.10
N ILE A 74 -7.65 -10.36 3.31
CA ILE A 74 -8.41 -10.57 2.06
C ILE A 74 -9.90 -10.75 2.34
N ASP A 75 -10.24 -11.42 3.44
CA ASP A 75 -11.64 -11.61 3.86
C ASP A 75 -12.36 -10.25 4.06
N ILE A 76 -11.70 -9.30 4.70
CA ILE A 76 -12.26 -7.96 4.91
C ILE A 76 -12.42 -7.25 3.56
N ALA A 77 -11.38 -7.33 2.71
CA ALA A 77 -11.44 -6.70 1.38
C ALA A 77 -12.62 -7.21 0.55
N LEU A 78 -12.84 -8.53 0.57
CA LEU A 78 -13.96 -9.13 -0.14
C LEU A 78 -15.31 -8.75 0.49
N ALA A 79 -15.37 -8.75 1.82
CA ALA A 79 -16.61 -8.47 2.54
C ALA A 79 -17.12 -7.04 2.28
N ILE A 80 -16.24 -6.06 2.15
CA ILE A 80 -16.63 -4.66 1.91
C ILE A 80 -16.54 -4.25 0.44
N ASP A 81 -16.13 -5.16 -0.42
CA ASP A 81 -15.85 -4.87 -1.84
C ASP A 81 -14.85 -3.71 -1.98
N ALA A 82 -13.71 -3.82 -1.30
CA ALA A 82 -12.63 -2.86 -1.44
C ALA A 82 -12.03 -2.91 -2.84
N ASP A 83 -11.25 -1.90 -3.20
CA ASP A 83 -10.63 -1.83 -4.54
C ASP A 83 -9.46 -2.79 -4.70
N GLY A 84 -8.87 -3.23 -3.61
CA GLY A 84 -7.79 -4.20 -3.68
C GLY A 84 -7.24 -4.62 -2.33
N VAL A 85 -6.16 -5.40 -2.39
CA VAL A 85 -5.43 -5.88 -1.22
C VAL A 85 -3.93 -5.65 -1.43
N HIS A 86 -3.22 -5.56 -0.31
CA HIS A 86 -1.76 -5.50 -0.32
C HIS A 86 -1.23 -6.57 0.63
N VAL A 87 -0.33 -7.42 0.14
CA VAL A 87 0.24 -8.51 0.92
C VAL A 87 1.76 -8.39 1.02
N GLY A 88 2.29 -8.76 2.19
CA GLY A 88 3.73 -8.86 2.42
C GLY A 88 4.22 -10.28 2.27
N GLN A 89 5.50 -10.51 2.53
CA GLN A 89 6.15 -11.81 2.31
C GLN A 89 5.69 -12.90 3.29
N SER A 90 5.14 -12.52 4.44
CA SER A 90 4.64 -13.47 5.44
C SER A 90 3.11 -13.58 5.45
N ASP A 91 2.45 -12.90 4.51
CA ASP A 91 0.99 -12.93 4.37
C ASP A 91 0.58 -14.01 3.36
N MET A 92 -0.68 -13.99 2.93
CA MET A 92 -1.16 -14.89 1.88
C MET A 92 -0.28 -14.76 0.64
N PRO A 93 0.22 -15.87 0.06
CA PRO A 93 1.04 -15.78 -1.16
C PRO A 93 0.34 -14.98 -2.26
N ALA A 94 1.09 -14.14 -2.94
CA ALA A 94 0.52 -13.23 -3.95
C ALA A 94 -0.29 -13.96 -5.02
N LYS A 95 0.21 -15.09 -5.50
CA LYS A 95 -0.51 -15.90 -6.50
C LYS A 95 -1.88 -16.35 -6.00
N THR A 96 -1.94 -16.79 -4.73
CA THR A 96 -3.19 -17.21 -4.10
C THR A 96 -4.11 -16.00 -3.87
N ALA A 97 -3.53 -14.88 -3.40
CA ALA A 97 -4.31 -13.66 -3.21
C ALA A 97 -4.96 -13.20 -4.51
N ARG A 98 -4.22 -13.24 -5.62
CA ARG A 98 -4.77 -12.90 -6.95
C ARG A 98 -5.95 -13.83 -7.30
N SER A 99 -5.81 -15.10 -7.04
CA SER A 99 -6.88 -16.08 -7.29
C SER A 99 -8.14 -15.76 -6.46
N MET A 100 -7.95 -15.31 -5.22
CA MET A 100 -9.07 -15.03 -4.32
C MET A 100 -9.80 -13.73 -4.67
N ILE A 101 -9.08 -12.68 -5.07
CA ILE A 101 -9.70 -11.38 -5.35
C ILE A 101 -10.14 -11.22 -6.81
N GLY A 102 -9.64 -12.08 -7.71
CA GLY A 102 -9.95 -11.98 -9.14
C GLY A 102 -9.06 -10.95 -9.85
N GLU A 103 -9.29 -10.80 -11.15
CA GLU A 103 -8.44 -9.96 -12.00
C GLU A 103 -8.81 -8.48 -11.99
N ASP A 104 -10.01 -8.15 -11.54
CA ASP A 104 -10.50 -6.77 -11.56
C ASP A 104 -10.11 -5.96 -10.33
N LYS A 105 -9.54 -6.61 -9.32
CA LYS A 105 -9.10 -5.94 -8.10
C LYS A 105 -7.60 -5.69 -8.14
N ILE A 106 -7.18 -4.67 -7.40
CA ILE A 106 -5.77 -4.28 -7.32
C ILE A 106 -5.04 -5.22 -6.36
N LEU A 107 -3.90 -5.74 -6.79
CA LEU A 107 -3.02 -6.52 -5.93
C LEU A 107 -1.67 -5.80 -5.80
N GLY A 108 -1.34 -5.37 -4.59
CA GLY A 108 -0.02 -4.85 -4.26
C GLY A 108 0.77 -5.86 -3.46
N VAL A 109 2.08 -5.88 -3.66
CA VAL A 109 2.96 -6.82 -2.97
C VAL A 109 4.22 -6.10 -2.47
N SER A 110 4.58 -6.33 -1.21
CA SER A 110 5.83 -5.82 -0.65
C SER A 110 7.02 -6.62 -1.16
N ALA A 111 8.09 -5.95 -1.53
CA ALA A 111 9.31 -6.59 -1.99
C ALA A 111 10.53 -5.83 -1.46
N ALA A 112 11.53 -6.57 -0.99
CA ALA A 112 12.74 -5.98 -0.42
C ALA A 112 14.00 -6.24 -1.27
N ASN A 113 13.86 -6.99 -2.36
CA ASN A 113 14.98 -7.32 -3.25
C ASN A 113 14.46 -7.68 -4.64
N ILE A 114 15.38 -7.86 -5.57
CA ILE A 114 15.06 -8.17 -6.98
C ILE A 114 14.29 -9.49 -7.11
N LYS A 115 14.68 -10.50 -6.33
CA LYS A 115 14.02 -11.81 -6.37
C LYS A 115 12.55 -11.70 -5.99
N GLU A 116 12.26 -11.01 -4.90
CA GLU A 116 10.88 -10.80 -4.43
C GLU A 116 10.07 -9.95 -5.42
N ALA A 117 10.69 -8.92 -5.99
CA ALA A 117 10.05 -8.04 -6.97
C ALA A 117 9.66 -8.82 -8.24
N LYS A 118 10.58 -9.61 -8.77
CA LYS A 118 10.32 -10.43 -9.96
C LYS A 118 9.25 -11.48 -9.69
N LYS A 119 9.28 -12.09 -8.50
CA LYS A 119 8.25 -13.06 -8.12
C LYS A 119 6.87 -12.39 -8.04
N ALA A 120 6.79 -11.20 -7.45
CA ALA A 120 5.53 -10.45 -7.39
C ALA A 120 4.97 -10.19 -8.78
N GLN A 121 5.82 -9.78 -9.72
CA GLN A 121 5.40 -9.56 -11.10
C GLN A 121 4.90 -10.85 -11.77
N ARG A 122 5.60 -11.97 -11.58
CA ARG A 122 5.16 -13.27 -12.11
C ARG A 122 3.82 -13.71 -11.52
N ASP A 123 3.56 -13.36 -10.26
CA ASP A 123 2.34 -13.72 -9.53
C ASP A 123 1.20 -12.73 -9.78
N SER A 124 1.35 -11.86 -10.77
CA SER A 124 0.32 -10.92 -11.25
C SER A 124 0.02 -9.76 -10.30
N ALA A 125 1.03 -9.30 -9.57
CA ALA A 125 0.91 -8.05 -8.80
C ALA A 125 0.73 -6.87 -9.77
N ASP A 126 -0.10 -5.91 -9.38
CA ASP A 126 -0.30 -4.69 -10.15
C ASP A 126 0.74 -3.63 -9.83
N TYR A 127 1.31 -3.69 -8.65
CA TYR A 127 2.40 -2.82 -8.21
C TYR A 127 3.16 -3.50 -7.08
N ILE A 128 4.36 -3.01 -6.79
CA ILE A 128 5.12 -3.43 -5.61
C ILE A 128 5.41 -2.24 -4.71
N GLY A 129 5.43 -2.51 -3.40
CA GLY A 129 5.88 -1.54 -2.40
C GLY A 129 7.27 -1.95 -1.95
N VAL A 130 8.25 -1.06 -2.06
CA VAL A 130 9.65 -1.36 -1.77
C VAL A 130 10.14 -0.50 -0.61
N GLY A 131 10.63 -1.12 0.40
CA GLY A 131 11.17 -0.44 1.59
C GLY A 131 11.62 -1.41 2.68
N ALA A 132 12.05 -0.88 3.80
CA ALA A 132 12.04 0.56 4.16
C ALA A 132 13.24 1.28 3.52
N VAL A 133 12.98 2.39 2.81
CA VAL A 133 14.03 3.17 2.15
C VAL A 133 14.83 3.98 3.15
N TYR A 134 14.17 4.45 4.20
CA TYR A 134 14.78 5.15 5.32
C TYR A 134 14.42 4.45 6.64
N PRO A 135 15.22 4.64 7.71
CA PRO A 135 14.90 4.04 9.00
C PRO A 135 13.50 4.42 9.48
N THR A 136 12.78 3.43 10.03
CA THR A 136 11.41 3.63 10.50
C THR A 136 11.12 2.71 11.68
N ASN A 137 10.26 3.17 12.60
CA ASN A 137 9.76 2.38 13.72
C ASN A 137 8.34 1.86 13.48
N THR A 138 7.78 2.10 12.30
CA THR A 138 6.39 1.76 11.99
C THR A 138 6.17 0.25 11.87
N LYS A 139 7.18 -0.49 11.40
CA LYS A 139 7.16 -1.95 11.29
C LYS A 139 8.35 -2.51 12.04
N ASP A 140 8.09 -3.48 12.92
CA ASP A 140 9.14 -4.11 13.73
C ASP A 140 10.11 -4.95 12.91
N ASP A 141 9.65 -5.50 11.78
CA ASP A 141 10.41 -6.39 10.91
C ASP A 141 10.85 -5.73 9.61
N ALA A 142 10.88 -4.40 9.56
CA ALA A 142 11.23 -3.68 8.34
C ALA A 142 12.67 -3.96 7.91
N THR A 143 12.82 -4.45 6.67
CA THR A 143 14.12 -4.65 6.04
C THR A 143 14.57 -3.34 5.42
N SER A 144 15.85 -3.01 5.58
CA SER A 144 16.41 -1.80 4.95
C SER A 144 16.65 -2.02 3.46
N VAL A 145 16.15 -1.10 2.62
CA VAL A 145 16.38 -1.11 1.18
C VAL A 145 16.92 0.27 0.79
N PRO A 146 18.25 0.43 0.75
CA PRO A 146 18.84 1.72 0.41
C PRO A 146 18.56 2.13 -1.03
N LYS A 147 18.73 3.41 -1.31
CA LYS A 147 18.44 4.02 -2.61
C LYS A 147 19.05 3.25 -3.79
N LYS A 148 20.29 2.77 -3.65
CA LYS A 148 20.95 2.02 -4.72
C LYS A 148 20.20 0.74 -5.07
N GLU A 149 19.77 -0.01 -4.05
CA GLU A 149 18.99 -1.24 -4.26
C GLU A 149 17.62 -0.93 -4.81
N LEU A 150 17.00 0.16 -4.35
CA LEU A 150 15.71 0.61 -4.89
C LEU A 150 15.79 0.81 -6.39
N LYS A 151 16.83 1.50 -6.87
CA LYS A 151 17.04 1.70 -8.31
C LYS A 151 17.16 0.40 -9.08
N GLU A 152 17.88 -0.57 -8.52
CA GLU A 152 18.07 -1.88 -9.16
C GLU A 152 16.76 -2.67 -9.21
N ILE A 153 15.97 -2.61 -8.14
CA ILE A 153 14.65 -3.23 -8.10
C ILE A 153 13.73 -2.64 -9.17
N VAL A 154 13.69 -1.32 -9.27
CA VAL A 154 12.87 -0.61 -10.26
C VAL A 154 13.21 -1.08 -11.68
N LYS A 155 14.49 -1.25 -11.98
CA LYS A 155 14.94 -1.71 -13.30
C LYS A 155 14.59 -3.17 -13.58
N SER A 156 14.36 -3.96 -12.54
CA SER A 156 14.16 -5.41 -12.67
C SER A 156 12.74 -5.81 -13.04
N VAL A 157 11.77 -4.91 -12.94
CA VAL A 157 10.35 -5.20 -13.18
C VAL A 157 9.72 -4.16 -14.10
N ASP A 158 8.60 -4.55 -14.72
CA ASP A 158 7.83 -3.66 -15.60
C ASP A 158 6.65 -3.03 -14.87
N ILE A 159 6.25 -3.59 -13.73
CA ILE A 159 5.12 -3.07 -12.95
C ILE A 159 5.54 -1.85 -12.11
N PRO A 160 4.59 -0.97 -11.77
CA PRO A 160 4.88 0.21 -10.96
C PRO A 160 5.49 -0.09 -9.60
N VAL A 161 6.33 0.83 -9.13
CA VAL A 161 7.03 0.72 -7.84
C VAL A 161 6.70 1.92 -6.97
N VAL A 162 6.25 1.64 -5.74
CA VAL A 162 6.02 2.64 -4.71
C VAL A 162 7.10 2.50 -3.64
N ALA A 163 7.82 3.56 -3.35
CA ALA A 163 8.81 3.55 -2.28
C ALA A 163 8.12 3.81 -0.94
N ILE A 164 8.52 3.05 0.07
CA ILE A 164 7.92 3.15 1.41
C ILE A 164 9.00 3.12 2.50
N GLY A 165 8.69 3.70 3.64
CA GLY A 165 9.50 3.63 4.85
C GLY A 165 10.29 4.90 5.12
N GLY A 166 9.92 5.58 6.20
CA GLY A 166 10.61 6.75 6.69
C GLY A 166 10.64 7.97 5.77
N ILE A 167 9.76 8.00 4.76
CA ILE A 167 9.73 9.10 3.78
C ILE A 167 9.00 10.31 4.37
N THR A 168 9.63 11.48 4.28
CA THR A 168 9.11 12.74 4.78
C THR A 168 9.19 13.80 3.68
N GLN A 169 8.62 14.97 3.92
CA GLN A 169 8.73 16.09 3.00
C GLN A 169 10.21 16.51 2.80
N GLU A 170 11.03 16.37 3.84
CA GLU A 170 12.42 16.75 3.80
C GLU A 170 13.30 15.82 2.98
N ASN A 171 13.00 14.52 2.96
CA ASN A 171 13.85 13.53 2.27
C ASN A 171 13.27 12.97 0.96
N ALA A 172 12.00 13.21 0.68
CA ALA A 172 11.34 12.65 -0.51
C ALA A 172 12.05 13.01 -1.83
N HIS A 173 12.60 14.22 -1.93
CA HIS A 173 13.28 14.68 -3.13
C HIS A 173 14.52 13.84 -3.47
N GLU A 174 15.12 13.19 -2.49
CA GLU A 174 16.28 12.32 -2.73
C GLU A 174 15.96 11.09 -3.59
N LEU A 175 14.68 10.79 -3.75
CA LEU A 175 14.20 9.64 -4.53
C LEU A 175 13.77 10.00 -5.95
N ASN A 176 13.87 11.27 -6.34
CA ASN A 176 13.39 11.76 -7.64
C ASN A 176 14.02 11.05 -8.85
N ASP A 177 15.26 10.57 -8.71
CA ASP A 177 16.00 9.93 -9.80
C ASP A 177 15.96 8.40 -9.75
N CYS A 178 15.11 7.82 -8.91
CA CYS A 178 15.05 6.37 -8.72
C CYS A 178 14.13 5.65 -9.71
N GLY A 179 13.31 6.39 -10.45
CA GLY A 179 12.37 5.79 -11.41
C GLY A 179 11.11 5.21 -10.76
N ILE A 180 10.81 5.61 -9.56
CA ILE A 180 9.61 5.14 -8.84
C ILE A 180 8.35 5.84 -9.35
N ASP A 181 7.20 5.19 -9.18
CA ASP A 181 5.91 5.70 -9.61
C ASP A 181 5.14 6.38 -8.49
N GLY A 182 5.59 6.22 -7.26
CA GLY A 182 4.95 6.87 -6.13
C GLY A 182 5.74 6.74 -4.84
N LEU A 183 5.32 7.55 -3.88
CA LEU A 183 5.87 7.59 -2.52
C LEU A 183 4.77 7.22 -1.54
N SER A 184 5.11 6.40 -0.56
CA SER A 184 4.18 6.05 0.51
C SER A 184 4.51 6.79 1.79
N VAL A 185 3.49 7.38 2.41
CA VAL A 185 3.59 8.03 3.70
C VAL A 185 2.73 7.27 4.71
N VAL A 186 3.02 7.41 5.98
CA VAL A 186 2.30 6.73 7.06
C VAL A 186 1.66 7.76 7.97
N SER A 187 0.38 7.55 8.29
CA SER A 187 -0.33 8.43 9.23
C SER A 187 -0.16 7.98 10.67
#